data_abb9add463448c263889f575a8ff75f2
#
_entry.id   abb9add463448c263889f575a8ff75f2
#
_cell.length_a   1.000
_cell.length_b   1.000
_cell.length_c   1.000
_cell.angle_alpha   90.00
_cell.angle_beta   90.00
_cell.angle_gamma   90.00
#
_symmetry.space_group_name_H-M   'P 1'
#
loop_
_entity.id
_entity.type
_entity.pdbx_description
1 polymer ?
#
loop_
_entity_poly.entity_id
_entity_poly.type
_entity_poly.pdbx_seq_one_letter_code
_entity_poly.pdbx_strand_id
1 'polypeptide(L)'
;MIRTRGRIAAAGMLALALTAPAVPAAQTLAIEGGTVHPVSGASYTGTVVVRDGMIEAAGPGVAAPRDVEVLIDARGLHVYPGLFNAWTTLGLVEIDSVSATLDQAELGDTPHLLAVEGVHPASEIIPVTRANGTTHALTAPGGGPWAGQASVILLDGWTVEEMEVEKSVGVVLEWPSLATREFDFSTFSVREKKFSEAKRDYDRTVDELGDWIEAARQYDHARSNAGSGTAVEQDHALEAVASVARGELPLLVVADRARAIRDAVAFAEEHGLQLVVASGRDAAGEADLLAEKKVPVILNSVQALPVEEDDPYDGPFAAPGELHRAGVPIAFGTFDASNARALPYEAXXXRRGSVDAGKWANLIVTDGDPLEVRTAIRHVIVRGRDVDLSNRHSRSYELYRGRPALR
;
A
#
# COMPACT_ATOMS: atom_id res chain seq x y z
N MET A 1 -37.88 65.32 -41.63
CA MET A 1 -38.50 64.06 -41.30
C MET A 1 -37.61 62.94 -41.83
N ILE A 2 -36.77 62.35 -40.99
CA ILE A 2 -35.91 61.23 -41.36
C ILE A 2 -36.17 60.12 -40.32
N ARG A 3 -36.75 58.99 -40.79
CA ARG A 3 -36.99 57.82 -39.93
C ARG A 3 -35.77 56.89 -39.99
N THR A 4 -35.09 56.72 -38.88
CA THR A 4 -34.05 55.70 -38.72
C THR A 4 -34.66 54.36 -38.24
N ARG A 5 -34.47 53.30 -39.02
CA ARG A 5 -34.87 51.94 -38.64
C ARG A 5 -33.74 51.33 -37.84
N GLY A 6 -34.01 50.98 -36.59
CA GLY A 6 -33.09 50.25 -35.78
C GLY A 6 -33.04 48.76 -36.17
N ARG A 7 -31.83 48.21 -36.35
CA ARG A 7 -31.60 46.75 -36.55
C ARG A 7 -31.39 46.11 -35.19
N ILE A 8 -32.24 45.17 -34.84
CA ILE A 8 -32.08 44.33 -33.63
C ILE A 8 -31.13 43.19 -34.06
N ALA A 9 -29.94 43.16 -33.45
CA ALA A 9 -29.00 42.06 -33.59
C ALA A 9 -29.40 40.96 -32.60
N ALA A 10 -29.78 39.81 -33.10
CA ALA A 10 -30.02 38.63 -32.29
C ALA A 10 -28.68 38.02 -31.92
N ALA A 11 -28.32 38.11 -30.64
CA ALA A 11 -27.16 37.41 -30.12
C ALA A 11 -27.49 35.92 -29.89
N GLY A 12 -26.92 35.06 -30.71
CA GLY A 12 -27.06 33.60 -30.56
C GLY A 12 -26.19 33.15 -29.37
N MET A 13 -26.81 32.64 -28.31
CA MET A 13 -26.10 31.93 -27.25
C MET A 13 -25.66 30.57 -27.73
N LEU A 14 -24.36 30.40 -27.91
CA LEU A 14 -23.76 29.10 -28.17
C LEU A 14 -23.67 28.35 -26.80
N ALA A 15 -24.56 27.40 -26.57
CA ALA A 15 -24.51 26.53 -25.41
C ALA A 15 -23.36 25.55 -25.59
N LEU A 16 -22.26 25.79 -24.86
CA LEU A 16 -21.15 24.85 -24.77
C LEU A 16 -21.63 23.69 -23.87
N ALA A 17 -21.98 22.58 -24.49
CA ALA A 17 -22.28 21.37 -23.72
C ALA A 17 -20.94 20.83 -23.14
N LEU A 18 -20.73 21.04 -21.86
CA LEU A 18 -19.66 20.34 -21.12
C LEU A 18 -20.05 18.86 -21.10
N THR A 19 -19.43 18.08 -21.97
CA THR A 19 -19.48 16.63 -21.85
C THR A 19 -18.57 16.27 -20.68
N ALA A 20 -19.16 15.96 -19.53
CA ALA A 20 -18.44 15.31 -18.46
C ALA A 20 -17.80 14.00 -19.01
N PRO A 21 -16.56 13.69 -18.69
CA PRO A 21 -15.98 12.42 -19.09
C PRO A 21 -16.88 11.30 -18.56
N ALA A 22 -17.33 10.43 -19.46
CA ALA A 22 -18.11 9.28 -19.07
C ALA A 22 -17.20 8.36 -18.25
N VAL A 23 -17.52 8.17 -16.99
CA VAL A 23 -16.92 7.09 -16.21
C VAL A 23 -17.21 5.81 -17.01
N PRO A 24 -16.19 5.05 -17.41
CA PRO A 24 -16.46 3.82 -18.17
C PRO A 24 -17.40 2.96 -17.36
N ALA A 25 -18.49 2.53 -17.99
CA ALA A 25 -19.48 1.67 -17.36
C ALA A 25 -18.78 0.43 -16.83
N ALA A 26 -19.07 0.06 -15.60
CA ALA A 26 -18.47 -1.11 -15.00
C ALA A 26 -18.81 -2.34 -15.85
N GLN A 27 -17.78 -3.03 -16.29
CA GLN A 27 -17.86 -4.16 -17.19
C GLN A 27 -18.57 -5.33 -16.49
N THR A 28 -19.56 -5.93 -17.15
CA THR A 28 -20.17 -7.17 -16.64
C THR A 28 -19.28 -8.33 -17.06
N LEU A 29 -18.73 -9.07 -16.10
CA LEU A 29 -17.74 -10.11 -16.36
C LEU A 29 -18.13 -11.42 -15.65
N ALA A 30 -17.88 -12.55 -16.30
CA ALA A 30 -18.01 -13.87 -15.66
C ALA A 30 -16.75 -14.69 -15.88
N ILE A 31 -16.30 -15.37 -14.82
CA ILE A 31 -15.18 -16.33 -14.85
C ILE A 31 -15.80 -17.70 -14.64
N GLU A 32 -15.80 -18.55 -15.67
CA GLU A 32 -16.57 -19.80 -15.69
C GLU A 32 -15.67 -21.03 -15.62
N GLY A 33 -16.05 -21.99 -14.76
CA GLY A 33 -15.48 -23.33 -14.74
C GLY A 33 -14.13 -23.46 -14.04
N GLY A 34 -13.65 -22.41 -13.42
CA GLY A 34 -12.39 -22.42 -12.69
C GLY A 34 -12.48 -23.05 -11.30
N THR A 35 -11.33 -23.46 -10.75
CA THR A 35 -11.21 -23.82 -9.34
C THR A 35 -11.10 -22.53 -8.54
N VAL A 36 -12.15 -22.15 -7.83
CA VAL A 36 -12.21 -20.93 -7.04
C VAL A 36 -11.70 -21.21 -5.64
N HIS A 37 -10.76 -20.39 -5.19
CA HIS A 37 -10.16 -20.42 -3.85
C HIS A 37 -10.67 -19.20 -3.07
N PRO A 38 -11.81 -19.29 -2.39
CA PRO A 38 -12.43 -18.12 -1.78
C PRO A 38 -11.68 -17.57 -0.56
N VAL A 39 -10.79 -18.36 0.02
CA VAL A 39 -10.06 -18.07 1.28
C VAL A 39 -10.99 -18.08 2.50
N SER A 40 -12.23 -17.62 2.37
CA SER A 40 -13.27 -17.65 3.41
C SER A 40 -13.84 -19.06 3.66
N GLY A 41 -13.58 -20.00 2.73
CA GLY A 41 -14.11 -21.37 2.81
C GLY A 41 -13.34 -22.36 1.95
N ALA A 42 -13.87 -23.56 1.78
CA ALA A 42 -13.25 -24.60 0.94
C ALA A 42 -13.28 -24.21 -0.53
N SER A 43 -12.24 -24.61 -1.26
CA SER A 43 -12.17 -24.43 -2.71
C SER A 43 -13.25 -25.26 -3.44
N TYR A 44 -13.73 -24.75 -4.55
CA TYR A 44 -14.77 -25.40 -5.36
C TYR A 44 -14.56 -25.10 -6.84
N THR A 45 -15.07 -25.93 -7.71
CA THR A 45 -15.17 -25.61 -9.15
C THR A 45 -16.49 -24.91 -9.39
N GLY A 46 -16.46 -23.73 -10.05
CA GLY A 46 -17.68 -22.96 -10.26
C GLY A 46 -17.48 -21.70 -11.07
N THR A 47 -18.40 -20.79 -10.93
CA THR A 47 -18.43 -19.50 -11.66
C THR A 47 -18.38 -18.33 -10.67
N VAL A 48 -17.69 -17.27 -11.06
CA VAL A 48 -17.71 -15.97 -10.38
C VAL A 48 -18.32 -14.97 -11.35
N VAL A 49 -19.40 -14.31 -10.95
CA VAL A 49 -20.09 -13.27 -11.72
C VAL A 49 -19.81 -11.93 -11.09
N VAL A 50 -19.38 -10.99 -11.93
CA VAL A 50 -19.01 -9.64 -11.50
C VAL A 50 -19.93 -8.64 -12.20
N ARG A 51 -20.47 -7.70 -11.44
CA ARG A 51 -21.30 -6.60 -11.95
C ARG A 51 -20.97 -5.33 -11.19
N ASP A 52 -20.82 -4.24 -11.91
CA ASP A 52 -20.51 -2.91 -11.32
C ASP A 52 -19.28 -2.92 -10.37
N GLY A 53 -18.26 -3.69 -10.76
CA GLY A 53 -17.02 -3.78 -9.98
C GLY A 53 -17.07 -4.71 -8.77
N MET A 54 -18.23 -5.30 -8.48
CA MET A 54 -18.45 -6.15 -7.31
C MET A 54 -18.71 -7.59 -7.72
N ILE A 55 -18.37 -8.53 -6.84
CA ILE A 55 -18.75 -9.94 -7.01
C ILE A 55 -20.24 -10.03 -6.70
N GLU A 56 -21.04 -10.22 -7.74
CA GLU A 56 -22.50 -10.40 -7.61
C GLU A 56 -22.82 -11.79 -7.07
N ALA A 57 -22.15 -12.81 -7.57
CA ALA A 57 -22.36 -14.20 -7.16
C ALA A 57 -21.11 -15.04 -7.40
N ALA A 58 -20.84 -16.00 -6.53
CA ALA A 58 -19.76 -16.96 -6.71
C ALA A 58 -20.18 -18.30 -6.12
N GLY A 59 -19.99 -19.39 -6.87
CA GLY A 59 -20.36 -20.71 -6.37
C GLY A 59 -20.40 -21.81 -7.43
N PRO A 60 -20.50 -23.08 -7.00
CA PRO A 60 -20.53 -24.21 -7.92
C PRO A 60 -21.79 -24.31 -8.76
N GLY A 61 -22.91 -23.71 -8.30
CA GLY A 61 -24.18 -23.72 -9.03
C GLY A 61 -24.49 -22.42 -9.76
N VAL A 62 -23.56 -21.48 -9.74
CA VAL A 62 -23.75 -20.18 -10.40
C VAL A 62 -23.50 -20.35 -11.91
N ALA A 63 -24.41 -19.80 -12.73
CA ALA A 63 -24.26 -19.78 -14.19
C ALA A 63 -23.88 -18.37 -14.65
N ALA A 64 -23.08 -18.29 -15.70
CA ALA A 64 -22.76 -17.02 -16.31
C ALA A 64 -24.06 -16.40 -16.91
N PRO A 65 -24.35 -15.12 -16.64
CA PRO A 65 -25.51 -14.45 -17.24
C PRO A 65 -25.40 -14.36 -18.77
N ARG A 66 -26.53 -14.31 -19.44
CA ARG A 66 -26.56 -14.20 -20.92
C ARG A 66 -26.11 -12.82 -21.43
N ASP A 67 -26.19 -11.81 -20.56
CA ASP A 67 -25.84 -10.42 -20.88
C ASP A 67 -24.41 -10.05 -20.47
N VAL A 68 -23.60 -11.05 -20.15
CA VAL A 68 -22.19 -10.81 -19.78
C VAL A 68 -21.40 -10.26 -20.98
N GLU A 69 -20.65 -9.20 -20.74
CA GLU A 69 -19.82 -8.55 -21.76
C GLU A 69 -18.48 -9.26 -21.96
N VAL A 70 -17.90 -9.78 -20.86
CA VAL A 70 -16.64 -10.51 -20.87
C VAL A 70 -16.82 -11.86 -20.21
N LEU A 71 -16.55 -12.93 -20.95
CA LEU A 71 -16.59 -14.29 -20.43
C LEU A 71 -15.17 -14.87 -20.46
N ILE A 72 -14.63 -15.17 -19.28
CA ILE A 72 -13.34 -15.81 -19.13
C ILE A 72 -13.57 -17.31 -18.89
N ASP A 73 -13.12 -18.14 -19.83
CA ASP A 73 -13.14 -19.60 -19.67
C ASP A 73 -11.94 -20.01 -18.77
N ALA A 74 -12.24 -20.32 -17.53
CA ALA A 74 -11.24 -20.67 -16.54
C ALA A 74 -11.14 -22.20 -16.30
N ARG A 75 -11.65 -23.04 -17.20
CA ARG A 75 -11.55 -24.51 -17.05
C ARG A 75 -10.08 -24.93 -17.01
N GLY A 76 -9.71 -25.63 -15.93
CA GLY A 76 -8.33 -26.05 -15.70
C GLY A 76 -7.45 -24.93 -15.07
N LEU A 77 -8.04 -23.78 -14.80
CA LEU A 77 -7.36 -22.65 -14.15
C LEU A 77 -7.89 -22.47 -12.74
N HIS A 78 -7.20 -21.63 -12.00
CA HIS A 78 -7.52 -21.31 -10.60
C HIS A 78 -7.88 -19.82 -10.48
N VAL A 79 -8.86 -19.52 -9.63
CA VAL A 79 -9.31 -18.16 -9.36
C VAL A 79 -9.03 -17.84 -7.89
N TYR A 80 -8.26 -16.80 -7.65
CA TYR A 80 -7.91 -16.33 -6.31
C TYR A 80 -8.28 -14.86 -6.14
N PRO A 81 -8.40 -14.38 -4.90
CA PRO A 81 -8.38 -12.93 -4.68
C PRO A 81 -7.05 -12.36 -5.18
N GLY A 82 -7.09 -11.14 -5.68
CA GLY A 82 -5.87 -10.42 -6.04
C GLY A 82 -5.00 -10.16 -4.81
N LEU A 83 -3.70 -10.16 -5.02
CA LEU A 83 -2.74 -9.95 -3.93
C LEU A 83 -2.76 -8.49 -3.46
N PHE A 84 -2.54 -8.28 -2.18
CA PHE A 84 -2.42 -6.97 -1.53
C PHE A 84 -1.00 -6.79 -1.01
N ASN A 85 -0.30 -5.77 -1.51
CA ASN A 85 1.02 -5.40 -0.99
C ASN A 85 0.80 -4.50 0.23
N ALA A 86 1.07 -5.02 1.43
CA ALA A 86 0.74 -4.33 2.68
C ALA A 86 1.71 -3.18 3.02
N TRP A 87 2.78 -2.99 2.25
CA TRP A 87 3.69 -1.85 2.39
C TRP A 87 4.60 -1.75 1.17
N THR A 88 4.57 -0.59 0.51
CA THR A 88 5.44 -0.31 -0.64
C THR A 88 5.57 1.20 -0.83
N THR A 89 6.54 1.64 -1.63
CA THR A 89 6.63 3.03 -2.10
C THR A 89 6.14 3.15 -3.55
N LEU A 90 5.35 2.17 -3.99
CA LEU A 90 4.85 2.11 -5.38
C LEU A 90 4.00 3.34 -5.72
N GLY A 91 4.36 4.00 -6.81
CA GLY A 91 3.74 5.25 -7.24
C GLY A 91 4.42 6.49 -6.70
N LEU A 92 5.15 6.39 -5.57
CA LEU A 92 5.90 7.50 -4.98
C LEU A 92 7.37 7.52 -5.42
N VAL A 93 7.88 6.37 -5.82
CA VAL A 93 9.29 6.21 -6.20
C VAL A 93 9.35 5.48 -7.53
N GLU A 94 10.01 6.07 -8.53
CA GLU A 94 10.22 5.42 -9.83
C GLU A 94 11.67 4.91 -9.97
N ILE A 95 12.64 5.74 -9.60
CA ILE A 95 14.08 5.40 -9.64
C ILE A 95 14.73 5.94 -8.37
N ASP A 96 15.05 5.08 -7.42
CA ASP A 96 15.57 5.47 -6.09
C ASP A 96 16.78 6.42 -6.14
N SER A 97 17.62 6.29 -7.15
CA SER A 97 18.83 7.11 -7.27
C SER A 97 18.62 8.45 -7.99
N VAL A 98 17.37 8.77 -8.37
CA VAL A 98 17.04 10.00 -9.11
C VAL A 98 16.02 10.80 -8.31
N SER A 99 16.49 11.81 -7.59
CA SER A 99 15.65 12.62 -6.70
C SER A 99 14.41 13.22 -7.37
N ALA A 100 14.49 13.57 -8.64
CA ALA A 100 13.35 14.11 -9.39
C ALA A 100 12.22 13.09 -9.63
N THR A 101 12.42 11.83 -9.25
CA THR A 101 11.40 10.76 -9.36
C THR A 101 10.95 10.23 -7.98
N LEU A 102 11.25 10.98 -6.93
CA LEU A 102 10.89 10.65 -5.55
C LEU A 102 9.81 11.63 -5.08
N ASP A 103 8.59 11.15 -4.95
CA ASP A 103 7.45 11.95 -4.47
C ASP A 103 7.11 11.58 -3.02
N GLN A 104 8.15 11.49 -2.20
CA GLN A 104 8.00 11.29 -0.75
C GLN A 104 8.75 12.40 -0.01
N ALA A 105 8.39 12.64 1.22
CA ALA A 105 9.00 13.71 2.02
C ALA A 105 10.51 13.51 2.12
N GLU A 106 11.28 14.52 1.75
CA GLU A 106 12.74 14.45 1.80
C GLU A 106 13.30 14.91 3.14
N LEU A 107 12.65 15.85 3.79
CA LEU A 107 13.16 16.48 5.00
C LEU A 107 12.05 16.93 5.94
N GLY A 108 12.20 16.59 7.20
CA GLY A 108 11.37 17.11 8.27
C GLY A 108 10.13 16.28 8.56
N ASP A 109 9.36 16.81 9.49
CA ASP A 109 8.17 16.14 9.99
C ASP A 109 6.94 16.61 9.20
N THR A 110 6.37 15.69 8.42
CA THR A 110 5.25 15.99 7.52
C THR A 110 4.08 15.01 7.71
N PRO A 111 3.60 14.81 8.95
CA PRO A 111 2.56 13.80 9.22
C PRO A 111 1.24 14.04 8.48
N HIS A 112 1.04 15.24 7.94
CA HIS A 112 -0.18 15.62 7.23
C HIS A 112 -0.20 15.25 5.74
N LEU A 113 0.96 14.94 5.16
CA LEU A 113 1.02 14.61 3.72
C LEU A 113 0.41 13.24 3.46
N LEU A 114 -0.49 13.18 2.48
CA LEU A 114 -1.17 11.93 2.09
C LEU A 114 -0.39 11.26 0.95
N ALA A 115 0.02 10.03 1.15
CA ALA A 115 0.78 9.28 0.12
C ALA A 115 0.06 9.28 -1.24
N VAL A 116 -1.27 9.11 -1.24
CA VAL A 116 -2.03 9.04 -2.49
C VAL A 116 -1.87 10.30 -3.35
N GLU A 117 -1.70 11.47 -2.75
CA GLU A 117 -1.53 12.72 -3.49
C GLU A 117 -0.19 12.80 -4.25
N GLY A 118 0.80 12.01 -3.82
CA GLY A 118 2.09 11.88 -4.51
C GLY A 118 2.13 10.73 -5.52
N VAL A 119 1.08 9.92 -5.61
CA VAL A 119 1.09 8.76 -6.51
C VAL A 119 1.12 9.20 -7.98
N HIS A 120 2.04 8.62 -8.74
CA HIS A 120 2.16 8.84 -10.18
C HIS A 120 1.44 7.71 -10.95
N PRO A 121 0.22 7.95 -11.49
CA PRO A 121 -0.54 6.88 -12.15
C PRO A 121 0.15 6.29 -13.38
N ALA A 122 1.00 7.05 -14.06
CA ALA A 122 1.73 6.61 -15.24
C ALA A 122 3.05 5.89 -14.93
N SER A 123 3.30 5.53 -13.65
CA SER A 123 4.48 4.75 -13.27
C SER A 123 4.61 3.47 -14.09
N GLU A 124 5.80 3.22 -14.64
CA GLU A 124 6.09 1.98 -15.39
C GLU A 124 6.21 0.75 -14.46
N ILE A 125 6.33 0.96 -13.14
CA ILE A 125 6.43 -0.12 -12.15
C ILE A 125 5.04 -0.72 -11.86
N ILE A 126 3.98 0.11 -11.89
CA ILE A 126 2.62 -0.33 -11.58
C ILE A 126 2.17 -1.49 -12.49
N PRO A 127 2.22 -1.39 -13.83
CA PRO A 127 1.82 -2.52 -14.68
C PRO A 127 2.73 -3.74 -14.54
N VAL A 128 4.02 -3.57 -14.19
CA VAL A 128 4.91 -4.71 -13.90
C VAL A 128 4.44 -5.44 -12.64
N THR A 129 4.11 -4.70 -11.59
CA THR A 129 3.62 -5.25 -10.31
C THR A 129 2.27 -5.94 -10.49
N ARG A 130 1.35 -5.27 -11.19
CA ARG A 130 0.02 -5.80 -11.50
C ARG A 130 0.08 -7.12 -12.26
N ALA A 131 0.98 -7.23 -13.24
CA ALA A 131 1.16 -8.45 -14.04
C ALA A 131 1.59 -9.67 -13.22
N ASN A 132 2.06 -9.45 -11.98
CA ASN A 132 2.40 -10.52 -11.04
C ASN A 132 1.28 -10.76 -10.00
N GLY A 133 0.06 -10.27 -10.27
CA GLY A 133 -1.13 -10.59 -9.49
C GLY A 133 -1.46 -9.65 -8.35
N THR A 134 -0.66 -8.59 -8.14
CA THR A 134 -0.98 -7.58 -7.13
C THR A 134 -2.03 -6.62 -7.70
N THR A 135 -3.18 -6.53 -7.05
CA THR A 135 -4.30 -5.70 -7.52
C THR A 135 -4.39 -4.37 -6.78
N HIS A 136 -3.88 -4.33 -5.56
CA HIS A 136 -3.90 -3.11 -4.73
C HIS A 136 -2.75 -3.14 -3.74
N ALA A 137 -2.39 -1.96 -3.23
CA ALA A 137 -1.24 -1.80 -2.36
C ALA A 137 -1.48 -0.69 -1.34
N LEU A 138 -0.87 -0.84 -0.17
CA LEU A 138 -0.68 0.26 0.77
C LEU A 138 0.62 0.94 0.36
N THR A 139 0.50 2.16 -0.18
CA THR A 139 1.66 2.99 -0.49
C THR A 139 1.95 3.88 0.71
N ALA A 140 3.20 3.85 1.18
CA ALA A 140 3.62 4.53 2.39
C ALA A 140 4.80 5.45 2.11
N PRO A 141 4.75 6.71 2.58
CA PRO A 141 5.87 7.62 2.39
C PRO A 141 7.00 7.32 3.37
N GLY A 142 8.18 7.82 3.09
CA GLY A 142 9.33 7.80 4.00
C GLY A 142 9.99 9.17 4.01
N GLY A 143 11.07 9.35 4.75
CA GLY A 143 11.91 10.56 4.66
C GLY A 143 11.93 11.48 5.87
N GLY A 144 11.45 11.01 7.00
CA GLY A 144 11.56 11.77 8.26
C GLY A 144 10.90 11.00 9.38
N PRO A 145 11.09 11.39 10.66
CA PRO A 145 10.41 10.68 11.75
C PRO A 145 8.89 10.61 11.50
N TRP A 146 8.23 11.73 11.29
CA TRP A 146 6.81 11.77 10.90
C TRP A 146 6.70 11.88 9.38
N ALA A 147 6.70 10.73 8.69
CA ALA A 147 6.87 10.69 7.24
C ALA A 147 5.63 11.07 6.43
N GLY A 148 4.44 10.97 7.02
CA GLY A 148 3.17 11.24 6.32
C GLY A 148 2.14 10.16 6.63
N GLN A 149 1.10 10.09 5.82
CA GLN A 149 0.01 9.13 5.96
C GLN A 149 0.02 8.13 4.81
N ALA A 150 -0.01 6.86 5.17
CA ALA A 150 -0.08 5.78 4.18
C ALA A 150 -1.49 5.70 3.59
N SER A 151 -1.55 5.40 2.29
CA SER A 151 -2.80 5.32 1.52
C SER A 151 -2.95 3.95 0.86
N VAL A 152 -4.19 3.52 0.61
CA VAL A 152 -4.42 2.31 -0.18
C VAL A 152 -4.84 2.69 -1.60
N ILE A 153 -4.15 2.10 -2.58
CA ILE A 153 -4.40 2.34 -4.01
C ILE A 153 -4.69 1.05 -4.76
N LEU A 154 -5.48 1.16 -5.82
CA LEU A 154 -5.61 0.12 -6.86
C LEU A 154 -4.44 0.25 -7.84
N LEU A 155 -4.01 -0.87 -8.40
CA LEU A 155 -2.94 -0.86 -9.40
C LEU A 155 -3.48 -0.76 -10.83
N ASP A 156 -4.61 -0.06 -10.99
CA ASP A 156 -5.21 0.26 -12.28
C ASP A 156 -5.98 1.58 -12.17
N GLY A 157 -5.78 2.46 -13.13
CA GLY A 157 -6.42 3.78 -13.18
C GLY A 157 -5.57 4.75 -14.01
N TRP A 158 -6.22 5.80 -14.53
CA TRP A 158 -5.57 6.86 -15.30
C TRP A 158 -5.28 8.09 -14.44
N THR A 159 -6.00 8.22 -13.34
CA THR A 159 -5.84 9.35 -12.42
C THR A 159 -5.70 8.82 -10.98
N VAL A 160 -5.22 9.67 -10.11
CA VAL A 160 -5.09 9.36 -8.69
C VAL A 160 -6.47 9.01 -8.10
N GLU A 161 -7.51 9.74 -8.49
CA GLU A 161 -8.88 9.52 -7.99
C GLU A 161 -9.45 8.15 -8.38
N GLU A 162 -9.07 7.65 -9.57
CA GLU A 162 -9.48 6.32 -10.01
C GLU A 162 -8.74 5.22 -9.24
N MET A 163 -7.50 5.50 -8.84
CA MET A 163 -6.66 4.55 -8.11
C MET A 163 -6.92 4.57 -6.60
N GLU A 164 -7.43 5.67 -6.06
CA GLU A 164 -7.66 5.85 -4.62
C GLU A 164 -8.69 4.86 -4.08
N VAL A 165 -8.32 4.14 -3.02
CA VAL A 165 -9.21 3.27 -2.23
C VAL A 165 -9.48 3.91 -0.88
N GLU A 166 -8.40 4.31 -0.18
CA GLU A 166 -8.47 4.96 1.13
C GLU A 166 -7.34 5.97 1.22
N LYS A 167 -7.69 7.22 1.50
CA LYS A 167 -6.74 8.33 1.55
C LYS A 167 -5.73 8.17 2.67
N SER A 168 -6.19 7.72 3.84
CA SER A 168 -5.34 7.56 5.01
C SER A 168 -5.73 6.30 5.77
N VAL A 169 -4.78 5.43 6.01
CA VAL A 169 -4.96 4.21 6.81
C VAL A 169 -4.05 4.19 8.04
N GLY A 170 -3.27 5.24 8.25
CA GLY A 170 -2.40 5.40 9.39
C GLY A 170 -1.30 6.41 9.13
N VAL A 171 -0.75 6.96 10.21
CA VAL A 171 0.38 7.91 10.15
C VAL A 171 1.68 7.11 10.29
N VAL A 172 2.60 7.35 9.38
CA VAL A 172 3.89 6.64 9.32
C VAL A 172 4.90 7.34 10.24
N LEU A 173 5.51 6.55 11.13
CA LEU A 173 6.57 7.00 12.01
C LEU A 173 7.80 6.12 11.81
N GLU A 174 8.92 6.72 11.41
CA GLU A 174 10.20 6.02 11.36
C GLU A 174 10.84 6.07 12.76
N TRP A 175 10.92 4.92 13.40
CA TRP A 175 11.43 4.84 14.77
C TRP A 175 12.93 5.20 14.81
N PRO A 176 13.39 6.03 15.76
CA PRO A 176 14.79 6.42 15.79
C PRO A 176 15.73 5.23 15.94
N SER A 177 16.90 5.33 15.34
CA SER A 177 17.92 4.29 15.36
C SER A 177 18.94 4.55 16.46
N LEU A 178 19.24 3.52 17.25
CA LEU A 178 20.33 3.55 18.23
C LEU A 178 21.61 3.03 17.55
N ALA A 179 22.09 3.77 16.55
CA ALA A 179 23.27 3.39 15.76
C ALA A 179 24.51 4.13 16.28
N THR A 180 25.58 3.37 16.54
CA THR A 180 26.89 3.94 16.88
C THR A 180 27.76 4.20 15.65
N ARG A 181 27.27 3.79 14.48
CA ARG A 181 27.96 3.98 13.19
C ARG A 181 26.94 4.52 12.20
N GLU A 182 27.26 5.63 11.59
CA GLU A 182 26.44 6.27 10.57
C GLU A 182 27.27 6.45 9.30
N PHE A 183 26.71 6.09 8.16
CA PHE A 183 27.35 6.34 6.88
C PHE A 183 26.99 7.75 6.42
N ASP A 184 28.02 8.58 6.25
CA ASP A 184 27.87 9.93 5.75
C ASP A 184 28.05 9.93 4.23
N PHE A 185 26.95 10.06 3.51
CA PHE A 185 26.92 10.06 2.04
C PHE A 185 27.65 11.28 1.44
N SER A 186 27.77 12.39 2.18
CA SER A 186 28.41 13.59 1.68
C SER A 186 29.95 13.44 1.64
N THR A 187 30.50 12.70 2.59
CA THR A 187 31.95 12.47 2.71
C THR A 187 32.35 11.05 2.32
N PHE A 188 31.39 10.18 2.03
CA PHE A 188 31.59 8.75 1.76
C PHE A 188 32.41 8.08 2.86
N SER A 189 32.11 8.42 4.12
CA SER A 189 32.82 7.88 5.29
C SER A 189 31.86 7.37 6.37
N VAL A 190 32.36 6.46 7.21
CA VAL A 190 31.61 6.00 8.36
C VAL A 190 32.00 6.89 9.57
N ARG A 191 31.03 7.57 10.13
CA ARG A 191 31.17 8.33 11.37
C ARG A 191 30.81 7.41 12.53
N GLU A 192 31.70 7.33 13.50
CA GLU A 192 31.45 6.56 14.73
C GLU A 192 31.11 7.51 15.88
N LYS A 193 30.06 7.16 16.63
CA LYS A 193 29.62 7.84 17.84
C LYS A 193 29.87 6.94 19.04
N LYS A 194 30.18 7.52 20.20
CA LYS A 194 30.20 6.78 21.46
C LYS A 194 28.76 6.31 21.76
N PHE A 195 28.64 5.13 22.34
CA PHE A 195 27.32 4.59 22.72
C PHE A 195 26.54 5.57 23.60
N SER A 196 27.21 6.23 24.56
CA SER A 196 26.56 7.21 25.45
C SER A 196 26.01 8.44 24.67
N GLU A 197 26.66 8.81 23.58
CA GLU A 197 26.21 9.90 22.71
C GLU A 197 25.01 9.42 21.88
N ALA A 198 25.13 8.27 21.20
CA ALA A 198 24.04 7.69 20.43
C ALA A 198 22.79 7.47 21.28
N LYS A 199 22.96 7.00 22.53
CA LYS A 199 21.84 6.80 23.44
C LYS A 199 21.17 8.13 23.85
N ARG A 200 21.94 9.17 24.11
CA ARG A 200 21.35 10.49 24.44
C ARG A 200 20.56 11.06 23.26
N ASP A 201 21.10 10.91 22.05
CA ASP A 201 20.42 11.37 20.85
C ASP A 201 19.11 10.59 20.65
N TYR A 202 19.16 9.27 20.81
CA TYR A 202 18.01 8.38 20.75
C TYR A 202 16.94 8.78 21.78
N ASP A 203 17.32 8.90 23.06
CA ASP A 203 16.37 9.23 24.13
C ASP A 203 15.71 10.59 23.86
N ARG A 204 16.51 11.59 23.44
CA ARG A 204 15.98 12.91 23.08
C ARG A 204 14.96 12.81 21.96
N THR A 205 15.25 12.05 20.92
CA THR A 205 14.31 11.90 19.79
C THR A 205 13.01 11.22 20.24
N VAL A 206 13.11 10.21 21.11
CA VAL A 206 11.89 9.55 21.64
C VAL A 206 11.07 10.54 22.50
N ASP A 207 11.75 11.36 23.32
CA ASP A 207 11.07 12.42 24.09
C ASP A 207 10.36 13.41 23.16
N GLU A 208 11.02 13.82 22.05
CA GLU A 208 10.45 14.72 21.04
C GLU A 208 9.21 14.12 20.38
N LEU A 209 9.18 12.79 20.14
CA LEU A 209 7.98 12.12 19.62
C LEU A 209 6.83 12.21 20.64
N GLY A 210 7.12 12.05 21.93
CA GLY A 210 6.12 12.25 22.99
C GLY A 210 5.57 13.67 23.02
N ASP A 211 6.45 14.65 22.87
CA ASP A 211 6.06 16.07 22.80
C ASP A 211 5.08 16.32 21.64
N TRP A 212 5.30 15.67 20.48
CA TRP A 212 4.37 15.75 19.34
C TRP A 212 2.97 15.24 19.72
N ILE A 213 2.88 14.09 20.39
CA ILE A 213 1.58 13.53 20.82
C ILE A 213 0.88 14.49 21.80
N GLU A 214 1.63 15.03 22.77
CA GLU A 214 1.04 15.96 23.74
C GLU A 214 0.62 17.30 23.09
N ALA A 215 1.42 17.83 22.17
CA ALA A 215 1.06 19.05 21.43
C ALA A 215 -0.20 18.80 20.59
N ALA A 216 -0.31 17.64 19.95
CA ALA A 216 -1.49 17.27 19.15
C ALA A 216 -2.75 17.17 20.03
N ARG A 217 -2.64 16.61 21.25
CA ARG A 217 -3.75 16.55 22.21
C ARG A 217 -4.19 17.95 22.64
N GLN A 218 -3.23 18.83 22.93
CA GLN A 218 -3.51 20.22 23.32
C GLN A 218 -4.19 20.96 22.18
N TYR A 219 -3.71 20.77 20.94
CA TYR A 219 -4.30 21.37 19.73
C TYR A 219 -5.75 20.89 19.56
N ASP A 220 -6.00 19.59 19.64
CA ASP A 220 -7.33 19.00 19.51
C ASP A 220 -8.28 19.54 20.59
N HIS A 221 -7.81 19.62 21.84
CA HIS A 221 -8.59 20.18 22.95
C HIS A 221 -8.92 21.66 22.70
N ALA A 222 -7.93 22.43 22.23
CA ALA A 222 -8.14 23.85 21.92
C ALA A 222 -9.18 24.02 20.80
N ARG A 223 -9.07 23.23 19.72
CA ARG A 223 -10.02 23.25 18.60
C ARG A 223 -11.44 22.87 19.03
N SER A 224 -11.56 21.81 19.81
CA SER A 224 -12.85 21.30 20.27
C SER A 224 -13.58 22.28 21.22
N ASN A 225 -12.82 23.06 21.96
CA ASN A 225 -13.37 24.02 22.94
C ASN A 225 -13.39 25.47 22.45
N ALA A 226 -13.00 25.72 21.21
CA ALA A 226 -13.00 27.06 20.63
C ALA A 226 -14.44 27.59 20.52
N GLY A 227 -14.78 28.60 21.30
CA GLY A 227 -16.07 29.29 21.22
C GLY A 227 -16.15 30.18 19.96
N SER A 228 -17.33 30.65 19.64
CA SER A 228 -17.61 31.41 18.42
C SER A 228 -16.79 32.73 18.24
N GLY A 229 -15.96 33.06 19.21
CA GLY A 229 -15.09 34.26 19.15
C GLY A 229 -13.61 33.99 19.21
N THR A 230 -13.19 32.71 19.31
CA THR A 230 -11.78 32.32 19.43
C THR A 230 -11.38 31.49 18.23
N ALA A 231 -10.55 32.03 17.36
CA ALA A 231 -10.01 31.29 16.23
C ALA A 231 -8.73 30.57 16.66
N VAL A 232 -8.72 29.24 16.58
CA VAL A 232 -7.50 28.43 16.70
C VAL A 232 -6.98 28.24 15.28
N GLU A 233 -5.77 28.68 15.02
CA GLU A 233 -5.12 28.54 13.72
C GLU A 233 -5.03 27.06 13.34
N GLN A 234 -5.33 26.75 12.10
CA GLN A 234 -5.27 25.37 11.61
C GLN A 234 -3.81 24.94 11.44
N ASP A 235 -3.44 23.85 12.07
CA ASP A 235 -2.15 23.21 11.94
C ASP A 235 -2.40 21.79 11.43
N HIS A 236 -2.10 21.56 10.15
CA HIS A 236 -2.37 20.28 9.50
C HIS A 236 -1.50 19.15 10.08
N ALA A 237 -0.27 19.47 10.51
CA ALA A 237 0.62 18.47 11.09
C ALA A 237 0.08 18.00 12.45
N LEU A 238 -0.28 18.93 13.32
CA LEU A 238 -0.88 18.57 14.61
C LEU A 238 -2.24 17.88 14.43
N GLU A 239 -3.03 18.28 13.43
CA GLU A 239 -4.31 17.62 13.14
C GLU A 239 -4.14 16.15 12.76
N ALA A 240 -3.12 15.86 11.95
CA ALA A 240 -2.80 14.48 11.55
C ALA A 240 -2.39 13.63 12.77
N VAL A 241 -1.49 14.16 13.61
CA VAL A 241 -1.06 13.45 14.82
C VAL A 241 -2.21 13.33 15.83
N ALA A 242 -3.10 14.33 15.91
CA ALA A 242 -4.28 14.28 16.78
C ALA A 242 -5.21 13.12 16.41
N SER A 243 -5.32 12.77 15.12
CA SER A 243 -6.13 11.62 14.70
C SER A 243 -5.59 10.30 15.27
N VAL A 244 -4.25 10.19 15.39
CA VAL A 244 -3.59 9.05 16.04
C VAL A 244 -3.85 9.08 17.54
N ALA A 245 -3.70 10.26 18.17
CA ALA A 245 -3.91 10.42 19.61
C ALA A 245 -5.35 10.14 20.05
N ARG A 246 -6.35 10.34 19.14
CA ARG A 246 -7.76 9.99 19.36
C ARG A 246 -8.06 8.52 19.05
N GLY A 247 -7.11 7.76 18.49
CA GLY A 247 -7.31 6.38 18.06
C GLY A 247 -8.16 6.22 16.81
N GLU A 248 -8.29 7.28 16.01
CA GLU A 248 -9.00 7.24 14.72
C GLU A 248 -8.14 6.58 13.65
N LEU A 249 -6.84 6.80 13.71
CA LEU A 249 -5.84 6.19 12.83
C LEU A 249 -4.78 5.47 13.67
N PRO A 250 -4.28 4.33 13.22
CA PRO A 250 -3.13 3.71 13.89
C PRO A 250 -1.83 4.46 13.57
N LEU A 251 -0.87 4.32 14.47
CA LEU A 251 0.52 4.70 14.24
C LEU A 251 1.21 3.53 13.55
N LEU A 252 1.73 3.74 12.35
CA LEU A 252 2.43 2.74 11.56
C LEU A 252 3.94 2.95 11.77
N VAL A 253 4.54 2.16 12.66
CA VAL A 253 5.92 2.40 13.10
C VAL A 253 6.90 1.49 12.35
N VAL A 254 7.80 2.10 11.58
CA VAL A 254 8.88 1.37 10.92
C VAL A 254 9.97 1.08 11.97
N ALA A 255 10.07 -0.17 12.40
CA ALA A 255 11.00 -0.60 13.45
C ALA A 255 11.53 -2.00 13.15
N ASP A 256 12.84 -2.11 12.94
CA ASP A 256 13.48 -3.36 12.53
C ASP A 256 14.03 -4.18 13.70
N ARG A 257 14.73 -3.52 14.62
CA ARG A 257 15.50 -4.22 15.66
C ARG A 257 14.65 -4.45 16.90
N ALA A 258 14.91 -5.55 17.59
CA ALA A 258 14.18 -5.97 18.79
C ALA A 258 14.01 -4.83 19.82
N ARG A 259 15.07 -4.04 20.05
CA ARG A 259 14.98 -2.90 20.97
C ARG A 259 13.97 -1.85 20.46
N ALA A 260 14.09 -1.46 19.20
CA ALA A 260 13.19 -0.47 18.60
C ALA A 260 11.73 -0.92 18.69
N ILE A 261 11.47 -2.21 18.43
CA ILE A 261 10.13 -2.81 18.53
C ILE A 261 9.61 -2.70 19.98
N ARG A 262 10.43 -3.09 20.97
CA ARG A 262 10.03 -2.99 22.40
C ARG A 262 9.76 -1.55 22.82
N ASP A 263 10.65 -0.64 22.41
CA ASP A 263 10.53 0.77 22.80
C ASP A 263 9.29 1.41 22.12
N ALA A 264 9.01 1.06 20.86
CA ALA A 264 7.81 1.52 20.15
C ALA A 264 6.51 0.97 20.79
N VAL A 265 6.52 -0.30 21.22
CA VAL A 265 5.36 -0.88 21.93
C VAL A 265 5.15 -0.15 23.27
N ALA A 266 6.22 0.08 24.05
CA ALA A 266 6.13 0.80 25.30
C ALA A 266 5.63 2.24 25.12
N PHE A 267 6.13 2.93 24.10
CA PHE A 267 5.70 4.27 23.73
C PHE A 267 4.19 4.29 23.37
N ALA A 268 3.76 3.34 22.55
CA ALA A 268 2.33 3.26 22.16
C ALA A 268 1.44 3.00 23.40
N GLU A 269 1.89 2.14 24.33
CA GLU A 269 1.15 1.89 25.57
C GLU A 269 1.10 3.15 26.45
N GLU A 270 2.23 3.82 26.63
CA GLU A 270 2.32 5.05 27.45
C GLU A 270 1.37 6.12 26.94
N HIS A 271 1.29 6.26 25.62
CA HIS A 271 0.46 7.28 25.01
C HIS A 271 -0.91 6.76 24.54
N GLY A 272 -1.28 5.51 24.85
CA GLY A 272 -2.59 4.95 24.53
C GLY A 272 -2.91 4.90 23.02
N LEU A 273 -1.91 4.60 22.19
CA LEU A 273 -2.01 4.63 20.73
C LEU A 273 -2.25 3.24 20.16
N GLN A 274 -2.95 3.17 19.02
CA GLN A 274 -3.03 1.94 18.23
C GLN A 274 -1.76 1.81 17.40
N LEU A 275 -1.06 0.68 17.52
CA LEU A 275 0.24 0.46 16.90
C LEU A 275 0.19 -0.65 15.86
N VAL A 276 0.87 -0.44 14.73
CA VAL A 276 1.25 -1.48 13.77
C VAL A 276 2.76 -1.38 13.58
N VAL A 277 3.49 -2.48 13.76
CA VAL A 277 4.93 -2.52 13.48
C VAL A 277 5.13 -2.85 12.00
N ALA A 278 5.90 -2.04 11.30
CA ALA A 278 6.26 -2.23 9.90
C ALA A 278 7.77 -2.51 9.79
N SER A 279 8.15 -3.31 8.83
CA SER A 279 9.47 -3.89 8.57
C SER A 279 9.78 -5.06 9.49
N GLY A 280 9.88 -4.86 10.81
CA GLY A 280 9.84 -5.92 11.82
C GLY A 280 10.85 -7.05 11.67
N ARG A 281 12.10 -6.74 11.29
CA ARG A 281 13.12 -7.78 11.03
C ARG A 281 13.33 -8.71 12.22
N ASP A 282 13.43 -8.14 13.43
CA ASP A 282 13.60 -8.92 14.66
C ASP A 282 12.27 -9.25 15.37
N ALA A 283 11.13 -9.03 14.70
CA ALA A 283 9.81 -9.18 15.34
C ALA A 283 9.57 -10.60 15.88
N ALA A 284 10.14 -11.63 15.24
CA ALA A 284 10.00 -13.01 15.71
C ALA A 284 10.56 -13.19 17.11
N GLY A 285 11.68 -12.50 17.44
CA GLY A 285 12.24 -12.51 18.78
C GLY A 285 11.37 -11.81 19.85
N GLU A 286 10.41 -11.00 19.40
CA GLU A 286 9.50 -10.26 20.27
C GLU A 286 8.05 -10.79 20.15
N ALA A 287 7.87 -12.00 19.60
CA ALA A 287 6.55 -12.56 19.26
C ALA A 287 5.60 -12.61 20.47
N ASP A 288 6.12 -12.98 21.65
CA ASP A 288 5.31 -13.05 22.87
C ASP A 288 4.76 -11.67 23.27
N LEU A 289 5.61 -10.64 23.21
CA LEU A 289 5.23 -9.26 23.52
C LEU A 289 4.17 -8.77 22.50
N LEU A 290 4.45 -8.99 21.21
CA LEU A 290 3.55 -8.54 20.14
C LEU A 290 2.19 -9.24 20.23
N ALA A 291 2.17 -10.53 20.56
CA ALA A 291 0.93 -11.29 20.76
C ALA A 291 0.17 -10.81 21.99
N GLU A 292 0.85 -10.63 23.13
CA GLU A 292 0.24 -10.11 24.37
C GLU A 292 -0.43 -8.76 24.13
N LYS A 293 0.28 -7.85 23.45
CA LYS A 293 -0.20 -6.48 23.20
C LYS A 293 -1.10 -6.39 21.96
N LYS A 294 -1.27 -7.50 21.21
CA LYS A 294 -2.11 -7.58 19.98
C LYS A 294 -1.61 -6.62 18.89
N VAL A 295 -0.31 -6.46 18.79
CA VAL A 295 0.32 -5.57 17.80
C VAL A 295 0.54 -6.32 16.49
N PRO A 296 -0.11 -5.94 15.38
CA PRO A 296 0.15 -6.58 14.09
C PRO A 296 1.51 -6.17 13.52
N VAL A 297 2.04 -7.04 12.67
CA VAL A 297 3.34 -6.81 12.02
C VAL A 297 3.21 -6.89 10.50
N ILE A 298 3.71 -5.89 9.80
CA ILE A 298 3.90 -5.94 8.34
C ILE A 298 5.37 -6.30 8.11
N LEU A 299 5.59 -7.52 7.64
CA LEU A 299 6.95 -8.05 7.44
C LEU A 299 7.55 -7.55 6.13
N ASN A 300 8.81 -7.17 6.20
CA ASN A 300 9.65 -6.88 5.05
C ASN A 300 10.12 -8.21 4.43
N SER A 301 11.04 -8.15 3.48
CA SER A 301 11.48 -9.32 2.69
C SER A 301 11.89 -10.50 3.56
N VAL A 302 11.19 -11.61 3.40
CA VAL A 302 11.55 -12.89 4.02
C VAL A 302 12.75 -13.55 3.33
N GLN A 303 13.13 -13.03 2.16
CA GLN A 303 14.29 -13.50 1.39
C GLN A 303 15.54 -12.66 1.66
N ALA A 304 15.51 -11.80 2.66
CA ALA A 304 16.65 -10.96 3.03
C ALA A 304 17.80 -11.80 3.60
N LEU A 305 19.01 -11.33 3.39
CA LEU A 305 20.21 -11.91 4.02
C LEU A 305 20.30 -11.41 5.47
N PRO A 306 20.98 -12.16 6.35
CA PRO A 306 21.30 -11.66 7.69
C PRO A 306 22.03 -10.33 7.64
N VAL A 307 21.74 -9.46 8.58
CA VAL A 307 22.38 -8.11 8.65
C VAL A 307 23.63 -8.18 9.51
N GLU A 308 23.54 -8.88 10.62
CA GLU A 308 24.68 -9.03 11.54
C GLU A 308 25.32 -10.42 11.35
N GLU A 309 26.59 -10.50 11.69
CA GLU A 309 27.38 -11.74 11.52
C GLU A 309 26.83 -12.92 12.35
N ASP A 310 26.17 -12.60 13.48
CA ASP A 310 25.61 -13.59 14.37
C ASP A 310 24.09 -13.84 14.18
N ASP A 311 23.44 -13.15 13.24
CA ASP A 311 22.03 -13.41 12.93
C ASP A 311 21.88 -14.81 12.32
N PRO A 312 20.82 -15.56 12.68
CA PRO A 312 20.54 -16.84 12.02
C PRO A 312 20.30 -16.68 10.51
N TYR A 313 20.95 -17.50 9.70
CA TYR A 313 20.86 -17.41 8.25
C TYR A 313 19.43 -17.61 7.72
N ASP A 314 18.61 -18.35 8.45
CA ASP A 314 17.24 -18.68 8.07
C ASP A 314 16.20 -17.85 8.86
N GLY A 315 16.65 -16.91 9.67
CA GLY A 315 15.77 -16.07 10.52
C GLY A 315 14.62 -15.40 9.73
N PRO A 316 14.91 -14.67 8.65
CA PRO A 316 13.85 -14.03 7.88
C PRO A 316 12.81 -15.02 7.31
N PHE A 317 13.25 -16.22 6.90
CA PHE A 317 12.35 -17.27 6.41
C PHE A 317 11.48 -17.87 7.52
N ALA A 318 12.03 -18.01 8.72
CA ALA A 318 11.32 -18.60 9.87
C ALA A 318 10.32 -17.63 10.50
N ALA A 319 10.62 -16.34 10.49
CA ALA A 319 9.89 -15.28 11.22
C ALA A 319 8.37 -15.31 11.00
N PRO A 320 7.84 -15.42 9.76
CA PRO A 320 6.38 -15.46 9.58
C PRO A 320 5.72 -16.62 10.31
N GLY A 321 6.36 -17.80 10.28
CA GLY A 321 5.86 -19.00 10.95
C GLY A 321 5.90 -18.87 12.46
N GLU A 322 6.93 -18.25 13.00
CA GLU A 322 7.08 -18.02 14.45
C GLU A 322 6.03 -17.04 14.96
N LEU A 323 5.87 -15.90 14.30
CA LEU A 323 4.85 -14.90 14.62
C LEU A 323 3.43 -15.50 14.53
N HIS A 324 3.17 -16.26 13.47
CA HIS A 324 1.85 -16.89 13.29
C HIS A 324 1.55 -17.89 14.43
N ARG A 325 2.55 -18.71 14.82
CA ARG A 325 2.37 -19.67 15.93
C ARG A 325 2.13 -18.96 17.26
N ALA A 326 2.72 -17.79 17.45
CA ALA A 326 2.48 -16.95 18.63
C ALA A 326 1.13 -16.24 18.60
N GLY A 327 0.44 -16.26 17.45
CA GLY A 327 -0.87 -15.59 17.31
C GLY A 327 -0.78 -14.13 16.89
N VAL A 328 0.39 -13.66 16.45
CA VAL A 328 0.57 -12.28 15.96
C VAL A 328 -0.05 -12.16 14.56
N PRO A 329 -0.93 -11.19 14.32
CA PRO A 329 -1.41 -10.94 12.96
C PRO A 329 -0.26 -10.41 12.08
N ILE A 330 -0.06 -11.03 10.93
CA ILE A 330 1.01 -10.63 10.02
C ILE A 330 0.48 -10.30 8.62
N ALA A 331 1.19 -9.42 7.93
CA ALA A 331 1.00 -9.11 6.52
C ALA A 331 2.39 -8.99 5.87
N PHE A 332 2.44 -8.99 4.54
CA PHE A 332 3.70 -8.90 3.80
C PHE A 332 3.73 -7.63 2.97
N GLY A 333 4.84 -6.91 3.04
CA GLY A 333 5.13 -5.75 2.21
C GLY A 333 6.47 -5.90 1.51
N THR A 334 6.67 -5.17 0.44
CA THR A 334 7.96 -5.17 -0.27
C THR A 334 8.85 -3.99 0.12
N PHE A 335 8.28 -3.02 0.79
CA PHE A 335 8.94 -1.82 1.35
C PHE A 335 9.61 -0.91 0.30
N ASP A 336 9.67 -1.33 -0.94
CA ASP A 336 10.17 -0.51 -2.04
C ASP A 336 9.29 -0.72 -3.28
N ALA A 337 9.41 0.18 -4.26
CA ALA A 337 8.69 0.10 -5.53
C ALA A 337 9.33 -0.90 -6.49
N SER A 338 10.67 -0.96 -6.52
CA SER A 338 11.42 -1.75 -7.50
C SER A 338 11.15 -3.25 -7.38
N ASN A 339 10.97 -3.73 -6.15
CA ASN A 339 10.69 -5.14 -5.84
C ASN A 339 9.19 -5.42 -5.61
N ALA A 340 8.30 -4.45 -5.80
CA ALA A 340 6.87 -4.62 -5.57
C ALA A 340 6.28 -5.84 -6.31
N ARG A 341 6.81 -6.15 -7.48
CA ARG A 341 6.44 -7.35 -8.27
C ARG A 341 6.80 -8.68 -7.58
N ALA A 342 7.72 -8.67 -6.61
CA ALA A 342 8.19 -9.89 -5.93
C ALA A 342 7.25 -10.33 -4.80
N LEU A 343 6.21 -9.57 -4.49
CA LEU A 343 5.27 -9.89 -3.40
C LEU A 343 4.80 -11.34 -3.36
N PRO A 344 4.46 -12.01 -4.49
CA PRO A 344 4.03 -13.41 -4.42
C PRO A 344 5.07 -14.33 -3.78
N TYR A 345 6.35 -14.01 -3.96
CA TYR A 345 7.47 -14.84 -3.46
C TYR A 345 7.80 -14.53 -1.99
N GLU A 346 7.33 -13.38 -1.48
CA GLU A 346 7.46 -13.03 -0.06
C GLU A 346 6.30 -13.59 0.76
N ALA A 347 5.14 -13.73 0.10
CA ALA A 347 3.88 -14.01 0.79
C ALA A 347 3.48 -15.50 0.84
N UNK A 348 4.22 -16.13 1.21
CA UNK A 348 4.07 -17.49 1.33
C UNK A 348 2.91 -17.98 2.11
N UNK A 349 2.16 -17.13 2.79
CA UNK A 349 1.08 -17.51 3.57
C UNK A 349 0.09 -16.41 3.84
N UNK A 350 0.01 -15.58 3.11
CA UNK A 350 -0.91 -14.56 3.39
C UNK A 350 -2.14 -14.74 2.59
N ARG A 351 -3.06 -15.17 3.23
CA ARG A 351 -4.39 -15.40 2.68
C ARG A 351 -5.36 -14.31 3.15
N ARG A 352 -5.25 -13.11 2.63
CA ARG A 352 -6.21 -12.02 2.90
C ARG A 352 -6.79 -11.50 1.60
N GLY A 353 -8.09 -11.39 1.54
CA GLY A 353 -8.95 -11.18 0.40
C GLY A 353 -9.86 -12.38 0.29
N SER A 354 -11.02 -12.22 -0.26
CA SER A 354 -11.94 -13.36 -0.44
C SER A 354 -12.79 -13.21 -1.69
N VAL A 355 -13.16 -14.35 -2.28
CA VAL A 355 -14.04 -14.41 -3.45
C VAL A 355 -15.47 -14.68 -2.95
N ASP A 356 -16.05 -13.66 -2.35
CA ASP A 356 -17.41 -13.73 -1.79
C ASP A 356 -18.30 -12.64 -2.41
N ALA A 357 -19.58 -12.94 -2.56
CA ALA A 357 -20.57 -11.97 -3.04
C ALA A 357 -20.56 -10.72 -2.16
N GLY A 358 -20.68 -9.55 -2.76
CA GLY A 358 -20.66 -8.27 -2.08
C GLY A 358 -19.26 -7.68 -1.86
N LYS A 359 -18.21 -8.40 -2.28
CA LYS A 359 -16.82 -7.90 -2.24
C LYS A 359 -16.46 -7.25 -3.58
N TRP A 360 -15.48 -6.36 -3.54
CA TRP A 360 -14.89 -5.83 -4.77
C TRP A 360 -14.26 -6.97 -5.58
N ALA A 361 -14.49 -6.94 -6.89
CA ALA A 361 -13.94 -7.94 -7.79
C ALA A 361 -12.49 -7.59 -8.15
N ASN A 362 -11.60 -7.80 -7.18
CA ASN A 362 -10.14 -7.75 -7.33
C ASN A 362 -9.66 -9.20 -7.29
N LEU A 363 -9.44 -9.79 -8.48
CA LEU A 363 -9.23 -11.24 -8.65
C LEU A 363 -8.04 -11.51 -9.57
N ILE A 364 -7.48 -12.70 -9.45
CA ILE A 364 -6.50 -13.21 -10.41
C ILE A 364 -6.92 -14.59 -10.90
N VAL A 365 -6.65 -14.87 -12.18
CA VAL A 365 -6.84 -16.19 -12.78
C VAL A 365 -5.45 -16.72 -13.14
N THR A 366 -5.13 -17.91 -12.67
CA THR A 366 -3.77 -18.48 -12.77
C THR A 366 -3.81 -19.92 -13.25
N ASP A 367 -2.68 -20.42 -13.75
CA ASP A 367 -2.57 -21.84 -14.11
C ASP A 367 -2.02 -22.74 -12.99
N GLY A 368 -1.90 -22.17 -11.77
CA GLY A 368 -1.43 -22.90 -10.60
C GLY A 368 -1.55 -22.03 -9.35
N ASP A 369 -0.84 -22.39 -8.28
CA ASP A 369 -0.77 -21.59 -7.06
C ASP A 369 0.00 -20.28 -7.36
N PRO A 370 -0.56 -19.10 -7.13
CA PRO A 370 0.11 -17.84 -7.45
C PRO A 370 1.39 -17.58 -6.66
N LEU A 371 1.64 -18.34 -5.60
CA LEU A 371 2.86 -18.22 -4.80
C LEU A 371 4.01 -19.09 -5.35
N GLU A 372 3.72 -19.92 -6.36
CA GLU A 372 4.73 -20.73 -7.04
C GLU A 372 5.35 -19.97 -8.21
N VAL A 373 6.68 -19.95 -8.28
CA VAL A 373 7.44 -19.21 -9.31
C VAL A 373 7.06 -19.59 -10.74
N ARG A 374 6.63 -20.85 -10.95
CA ARG A 374 6.27 -21.38 -12.27
C ARG A 374 4.87 -21.01 -12.72
N THR A 375 4.03 -20.50 -11.81
CA THR A 375 2.65 -20.18 -12.11
C THR A 375 2.57 -18.92 -12.96
N ALA A 376 1.79 -18.99 -14.03
CA ALA A 376 1.51 -17.82 -14.86
C ALA A 376 0.18 -17.18 -14.45
N ILE A 377 0.20 -15.87 -14.27
CA ILE A 377 -1.01 -15.08 -14.11
C ILE A 377 -1.61 -14.89 -15.51
N ARG A 378 -2.82 -15.36 -15.71
CA ARG A 378 -3.52 -15.33 -17.02
C ARG A 378 -4.39 -14.09 -17.15
N HIS A 379 -5.11 -13.73 -16.07
CA HIS A 379 -5.93 -12.52 -16.00
C HIS A 379 -5.77 -11.88 -14.65
N VAL A 380 -5.84 -10.55 -14.63
CA VAL A 380 -5.93 -9.77 -13.41
C VAL A 380 -7.18 -8.90 -13.55
N ILE A 381 -8.08 -9.02 -12.60
CA ILE A 381 -9.32 -8.25 -12.56
C ILE A 381 -9.19 -7.21 -11.45
N VAL A 382 -9.35 -5.94 -11.79
CA VAL A 382 -9.32 -4.83 -10.83
C VAL A 382 -10.66 -4.08 -10.93
N ARG A 383 -11.37 -4.01 -9.83
CA ARG A 383 -12.74 -3.46 -9.79
C ARG A 383 -13.59 -3.97 -10.94
N GLY A 384 -13.53 -5.28 -11.18
CA GLY A 384 -14.38 -5.94 -12.18
C GLY A 384 -13.94 -5.79 -13.62
N ARG A 385 -12.82 -5.13 -13.89
CA ARG A 385 -12.26 -4.99 -15.24
C ARG A 385 -11.10 -5.97 -15.43
N ASP A 386 -11.11 -6.71 -16.52
CA ASP A 386 -9.96 -7.54 -16.93
C ASP A 386 -8.92 -6.59 -17.53
N VAL A 387 -7.80 -6.40 -16.82
CA VAL A 387 -6.82 -5.37 -17.16
C VAL A 387 -5.68 -5.91 -18.01
N ASP A 388 -5.14 -5.05 -18.90
CA ASP A 388 -4.01 -5.41 -19.77
C ASP A 388 -2.77 -5.71 -18.92
N LEU A 389 -2.15 -6.85 -19.16
CA LEU A 389 -0.93 -7.29 -18.47
C LEU A 389 0.35 -6.90 -19.21
N SER A 390 0.24 -6.20 -20.35
CA SER A 390 1.43 -5.73 -21.06
C SER A 390 2.16 -4.69 -20.22
N ASN A 391 3.49 -4.78 -20.20
CA ASN A 391 4.33 -3.91 -19.36
C ASN A 391 5.70 -3.74 -20.02
N ARG A 392 6.57 -2.92 -19.45
CA ARG A 392 7.90 -2.65 -20.02
C ARG A 392 8.73 -3.92 -20.25
N HIS A 393 8.61 -4.92 -19.38
CA HIS A 393 9.36 -6.17 -19.53
C HIS A 393 8.84 -7.01 -20.69
N SER A 394 7.52 -7.16 -20.82
CA SER A 394 6.92 -7.90 -21.95
C SER A 394 7.19 -7.20 -23.28
N ARG A 395 7.08 -5.86 -23.32
CA ARG A 395 7.40 -5.08 -24.51
C ARG A 395 8.87 -5.24 -24.92
N SER A 396 9.79 -5.19 -23.95
CA SER A 396 11.24 -5.39 -24.21
C SER A 396 11.52 -6.82 -24.69
N TYR A 397 10.88 -7.81 -24.08
CA TYR A 397 11.04 -9.21 -24.52
C TYR A 397 10.60 -9.36 -25.99
N GLU A 398 9.44 -8.85 -26.37
CA GLU A 398 8.96 -8.93 -27.75
C GLU A 398 9.89 -8.19 -28.72
N LEU A 399 10.42 -7.04 -28.32
CA LEU A 399 11.35 -6.26 -29.15
C LEU A 399 12.66 -7.02 -29.39
N TYR A 400 13.17 -7.73 -28.43
CA TYR A 400 14.53 -8.30 -28.49
C TYR A 400 14.59 -9.81 -28.77
N ARG A 401 13.47 -10.56 -28.61
CA ARG A 401 13.49 -12.02 -28.79
C ARG A 401 13.89 -12.47 -30.21
N GLY A 402 13.71 -11.61 -31.21
CA GLY A 402 14.05 -11.87 -32.59
C GLY A 402 15.47 -11.51 -33.00
N ARG A 403 16.31 -11.03 -32.06
CA ARG A 403 17.70 -10.66 -32.39
C ARG A 403 18.51 -11.89 -32.73
N PRO A 404 19.31 -11.84 -33.83
CA PRO A 404 20.21 -12.96 -34.14
C PRO A 404 21.22 -13.16 -32.99
N ALA A 405 21.52 -14.41 -32.70
CA ALA A 405 22.57 -14.73 -31.74
C ALA A 405 23.92 -14.11 -32.23
N LEU A 406 24.60 -13.48 -31.32
CA LEU A 406 25.96 -13.00 -31.62
C LEU A 406 26.85 -14.25 -31.91
N ARG A 407 27.50 -14.24 -33.06
CA ARG A 407 28.41 -15.34 -33.44
C ARG A 407 29.77 -15.14 -32.81
#